data_811ec0e03984fba489d53e73f198ef94
#
_entry.id   811ec0e03984fba489d53e73f198ef94
#
_cell.length_a   1.000
_cell.length_b   1.000
_cell.length_c   1.000
_cell.angle_alpha   90.00
_cell.angle_beta   90.00
_cell.angle_gamma   90.00
#
_symmetry.space_group_name_H-M   'P 1'
#
loop_
_entity.id
_entity.type
_entity.pdbx_description
1 polymer ?
#
loop_
_entity_poly.entity_id
_entity_poly.type
_entity_poly.pdbx_seq_one_letter_code
_entity_poly.pdbx_strand_id
1 'polypeptide(L)'
;VLRLCSCRLKDEDIAALGEALGCLPLLEVLDLSWNSGVGGGALGLLGKLQPSLKELHLVACQLTAADAASLGGLVADLPKLSLLDVSYNPQLTQEVDAGGFRELSSCLSHTVSLTVLQLQACGLTPHSLEDLGSLLCCLPSVRELDLSCNKQLTGGLNRLTPHLAHVTHLEILDLHLCRLSPADLEALIQVLPSLSALMELDVSSNEEVGGVVSPLVSALQLSQMRRLPLSSCRLNDESFTALALAAPYLRSLDLSWSKVVGGRLFLLLDALQPSVIMELRLSSCDLTTDDLCHLAEVSKHGRLSSLRVLDLSYNGTVGADGWTALFTAGGLGSLEDADLSLRPSTSAPCSTWLPALLGALPRMPALARLALRRWTVAPQERQRLTHSTKNRNVQLELDQNLTESEWKSTNQEEGRPPGHNPVFIFH
;
A
#
# COMPACT_ATOMS: atom_id res chain seq x y z
N VAL A 1 19.32 5.38 18.43
CA VAL A 1 18.06 5.74 17.77
C VAL A 1 17.53 7.02 18.40
N LEU A 2 17.27 8.03 17.58
CA LEU A 2 16.65 9.29 17.98
C LEU A 2 15.42 9.54 17.08
N ARG A 3 14.23 9.58 17.66
CA ARG A 3 12.96 9.87 16.96
C ARG A 3 12.30 11.08 17.58
N LEU A 4 12.14 12.12 16.78
CA LEU A 4 11.53 13.40 17.14
C LEU A 4 10.32 13.71 16.24
N CYS A 5 9.54 12.69 15.87
CA CYS A 5 8.40 12.84 14.97
C CYS A 5 7.33 13.76 15.59
N SER A 6 6.78 14.66 14.77
CA SER A 6 5.67 15.57 15.16
C SER A 6 5.95 16.42 16.41
N CYS A 7 7.21 16.80 16.65
CA CYS A 7 7.62 17.57 17.82
C CYS A 7 7.49 19.08 17.64
N ARG A 8 7.03 19.56 16.46
CA ARG A 8 6.94 20.99 16.10
C ARG A 8 8.27 21.73 16.25
N LEU A 9 9.35 21.08 15.81
CA LEU A 9 10.69 21.65 15.84
C LEU A 9 10.74 22.95 15.05
N LYS A 10 11.47 23.94 15.59
CA LYS A 10 11.76 25.23 14.96
C LYS A 10 13.24 25.30 14.60
N ASP A 11 13.65 26.35 13.87
CA ASP A 11 15.04 26.56 13.46
C ASP A 11 16.02 26.52 14.64
N GLU A 12 15.64 27.12 15.79
CA GLU A 12 16.46 27.11 17.00
C GLU A 12 16.64 25.68 17.56
N ASP A 13 15.57 24.85 17.51
CA ASP A 13 15.62 23.46 17.96
C ASP A 13 16.49 22.63 17.01
N ILE A 14 16.40 22.87 15.69
CA ILE A 14 17.22 22.19 14.69
C ILE A 14 18.69 22.55 14.84
N ALA A 15 19.02 23.82 15.08
CA ALA A 15 20.38 24.25 15.36
C ALA A 15 20.95 23.58 16.63
N ALA A 16 20.18 23.60 17.72
CA ALA A 16 20.57 22.94 18.96
C ALA A 16 20.73 21.42 18.80
N LEU A 17 19.85 20.80 17.99
CA LEU A 17 19.96 19.40 17.63
C LEU A 17 21.25 19.10 16.85
N GLY A 18 21.61 19.98 15.90
CA GLY A 18 22.86 19.88 15.13
C GLY A 18 24.09 19.83 16.03
N GLU A 19 24.15 20.69 17.05
CA GLU A 19 25.22 20.67 18.05
C GLU A 19 25.22 19.36 18.87
N ALA A 20 24.02 18.92 19.30
CA ALA A 20 23.86 17.69 20.10
C ALA A 20 24.24 16.43 19.31
N LEU A 21 23.93 16.37 18.00
CA LEU A 21 24.26 15.21 17.14
C LEU A 21 25.77 14.97 17.08
N GLY A 22 26.60 16.01 17.19
CA GLY A 22 28.05 15.87 17.30
C GLY A 22 28.50 15.06 18.52
N CYS A 23 27.69 15.00 19.57
CA CYS A 23 27.95 14.24 20.80
C CYS A 23 27.39 12.80 20.77
N LEU A 24 26.79 12.38 19.64
CA LEU A 24 26.12 11.05 19.50
C LEU A 24 26.81 10.16 18.45
N PRO A 25 28.07 9.74 18.66
CA PRO A 25 28.87 9.05 17.63
C PRO A 25 28.33 7.67 17.24
N LEU A 26 27.42 7.10 18.04
CA LEU A 26 26.80 5.79 17.81
C LEU A 26 25.35 5.90 17.33
N LEU A 27 24.92 7.08 16.89
CA LEU A 27 23.56 7.27 16.37
C LEU A 27 23.40 6.54 15.04
N GLU A 28 22.47 5.59 14.98
CA GLU A 28 22.20 4.80 13.79
C GLU A 28 20.91 5.21 13.06
N VAL A 29 19.92 5.75 13.79
CA VAL A 29 18.61 6.13 13.25
C VAL A 29 18.27 7.55 13.70
N LEU A 30 18.00 8.43 12.76
CA LEU A 30 17.51 9.79 12.98
C LEU A 30 16.17 9.95 12.26
N ASP A 31 15.12 10.26 13.00
CA ASP A 31 13.78 10.46 12.48
C ASP A 31 13.25 11.84 12.93
N LEU A 32 13.13 12.76 11.99
CA LEU A 32 12.62 14.11 12.16
C LEU A 32 11.27 14.31 11.47
N SER A 33 10.62 13.25 11.05
CA SER A 33 9.38 13.25 10.25
C SER A 33 8.28 14.08 10.90
N TRP A 34 7.42 14.67 10.06
CA TRP A 34 6.26 15.47 10.48
C TRP A 34 6.62 16.74 11.26
N ASN A 35 7.76 17.33 10.97
CA ASN A 35 8.18 18.62 11.50
C ASN A 35 8.37 19.62 10.34
N SER A 36 7.37 20.45 10.12
CA SER A 36 7.37 21.43 9.03
C SER A 36 8.49 22.50 9.13
N GLY A 37 9.05 22.68 10.32
CA GLY A 37 10.18 23.60 10.54
C GLY A 37 11.55 23.02 10.14
N VAL A 38 11.63 21.77 9.68
CA VAL A 38 12.90 21.19 9.17
C VAL A 38 13.22 21.66 7.76
N GLY A 39 12.18 21.87 6.92
CA GLY A 39 12.34 22.46 5.58
C GLY A 39 12.53 23.97 5.61
N GLY A 40 12.60 24.57 4.40
CA GLY A 40 12.73 26.03 4.27
C GLY A 40 14.10 26.56 4.65
N GLY A 41 15.17 25.74 4.58
CA GLY A 41 16.53 26.09 4.86
C GLY A 41 17.06 25.69 6.24
N ALA A 42 16.18 25.28 7.17
CA ALA A 42 16.61 24.87 8.51
C ALA A 42 17.40 23.55 8.51
N LEU A 43 17.21 22.69 7.51
CA LEU A 43 17.93 21.43 7.38
C LEU A 43 19.46 21.59 7.42
N GLY A 44 19.97 22.67 6.82
CA GLY A 44 21.40 23.01 6.86
C GLY A 44 21.96 23.30 8.26
N LEU A 45 21.08 23.64 9.23
CA LEU A 45 21.47 23.89 10.62
C LEU A 45 21.84 22.61 11.39
N LEU A 46 21.50 21.43 10.86
CA LEU A 46 21.92 20.16 11.47
C LEU A 46 23.44 19.94 11.43
N GLY A 47 24.15 20.67 10.58
CA GLY A 47 25.60 20.53 10.45
C GLY A 47 26.00 19.17 9.88
N LYS A 48 26.99 18.51 10.52
CA LYS A 48 27.43 17.18 10.09
C LYS A 48 26.73 16.07 10.85
N LEU A 49 26.15 15.14 10.09
CA LEU A 49 25.64 13.88 10.63
C LEU A 49 26.80 12.90 10.90
N GLN A 50 26.59 11.99 11.84
CA GLN A 50 27.62 11.03 12.22
C GLN A 50 27.75 9.88 11.19
N PRO A 51 28.95 9.41 10.86
CA PRO A 51 29.17 8.33 9.90
C PRO A 51 28.55 6.98 10.28
N SER A 52 28.09 6.84 11.54
CA SER A 52 27.38 5.67 12.04
C SER A 52 25.92 5.60 11.60
N LEU A 53 25.36 6.70 11.04
CA LEU A 53 23.95 6.79 10.67
C LEU A 53 23.62 5.81 9.54
N LYS A 54 22.59 5.01 9.78
CA LYS A 54 22.07 4.00 8.85
C LYS A 54 20.72 4.38 8.24
N GLU A 55 19.89 5.10 9.01
CA GLU A 55 18.54 5.46 8.59
C GLU A 55 18.30 6.95 8.86
N LEU A 56 17.80 7.65 7.85
CA LEU A 56 17.40 9.06 7.92
C LEU A 56 15.97 9.19 7.40
N HIS A 57 15.07 9.65 8.27
CA HIS A 57 13.67 9.86 7.95
C HIS A 57 13.31 11.34 8.07
N LEU A 58 12.83 11.91 6.96
CA LEU A 58 12.45 13.32 6.80
C LEU A 58 11.06 13.42 6.14
N VAL A 59 10.14 12.53 6.51
CA VAL A 59 8.79 12.45 5.93
C VAL A 59 7.98 13.69 6.28
N ALA A 60 7.33 14.31 5.31
CA ALA A 60 6.44 15.46 5.51
C ALA A 60 7.07 16.61 6.32
N CYS A 61 8.32 16.95 5.99
CA CYS A 61 9.10 18.03 6.61
C CYS A 61 9.02 19.35 5.84
N GLN A 62 8.19 19.46 4.79
CA GLN A 62 8.11 20.61 3.88
C GLN A 62 9.43 20.94 3.20
N LEU A 63 10.23 19.91 2.86
CA LEU A 63 11.48 20.08 2.13
C LEU A 63 11.21 20.68 0.74
N THR A 64 12.04 21.62 0.37
CA THR A 64 12.04 22.28 -0.94
C THR A 64 13.23 21.81 -1.78
N ALA A 65 13.30 22.25 -3.02
CA ALA A 65 14.45 22.00 -3.88
C ALA A 65 15.76 22.56 -3.30
N ALA A 66 15.71 23.71 -2.60
CA ALA A 66 16.88 24.25 -1.90
C ALA A 66 17.34 23.34 -0.74
N ASP A 67 16.39 22.72 -0.03
CA ASP A 67 16.71 21.74 1.01
C ASP A 67 17.30 20.45 0.43
N ALA A 68 16.96 20.08 -0.81
CA ALA A 68 17.55 18.93 -1.49
C ALA A 68 19.08 19.07 -1.63
N ALA A 69 19.57 20.26 -2.00
CA ALA A 69 21.00 20.56 -2.05
C ALA A 69 21.65 20.44 -0.65
N SER A 70 21.02 21.02 0.38
CA SER A 70 21.48 20.91 1.77
C SER A 70 21.52 19.47 2.24
N LEU A 71 20.49 18.69 1.92
CA LEU A 71 20.42 17.24 2.22
C LEU A 71 21.58 16.49 1.53
N GLY A 72 21.86 16.82 0.27
CA GLY A 72 23.00 16.29 -0.46
C GLY A 72 24.30 16.43 0.32
N GLY A 73 24.58 17.63 0.83
CA GLY A 73 25.75 17.89 1.67
C GLY A 73 25.76 17.09 2.97
N LEU A 74 24.59 16.87 3.59
CA LEU A 74 24.47 16.10 4.83
C LEU A 74 24.74 14.59 4.63
N VAL A 75 24.30 14.03 3.50
CA VAL A 75 24.39 12.58 3.25
C VAL A 75 25.67 12.15 2.54
N ALA A 76 26.43 13.08 1.96
CA ALA A 76 27.63 12.78 1.18
C ALA A 76 28.68 11.98 1.98
N ASP A 77 28.78 12.23 3.28
CA ASP A 77 29.77 11.61 4.19
C ASP A 77 29.19 10.47 5.03
N LEU A 78 28.05 9.87 4.61
CA LEU A 78 27.38 8.79 5.36
C LEU A 78 27.60 7.40 4.71
N PRO A 79 28.74 6.75 4.94
CA PRO A 79 29.09 5.49 4.25
C PRO A 79 28.20 4.30 4.67
N LYS A 80 27.47 4.41 5.78
CA LYS A 80 26.60 3.35 6.32
C LYS A 80 25.12 3.63 6.09
N LEU A 81 24.78 4.74 5.42
CA LEU A 81 23.38 5.06 5.13
C LEU A 81 22.76 3.98 4.26
N SER A 82 21.79 3.26 4.80
CA SER A 82 21.07 2.17 4.14
C SER A 82 19.63 2.52 3.79
N LEU A 83 19.04 3.48 4.50
CA LEU A 83 17.68 3.96 4.25
C LEU A 83 17.61 5.48 4.25
N LEU A 84 17.06 6.04 3.18
CA LEU A 84 16.69 7.45 3.08
C LEU A 84 15.22 7.55 2.73
N ASP A 85 14.44 8.18 3.60
CA ASP A 85 13.02 8.45 3.41
C ASP A 85 12.77 9.96 3.44
N VAL A 86 12.43 10.52 2.28
CA VAL A 86 12.05 11.93 2.12
C VAL A 86 10.63 12.09 1.60
N SER A 87 9.80 11.08 1.80
CA SER A 87 8.42 11.02 1.33
C SER A 87 7.57 12.20 1.81
N TYR A 88 6.51 12.50 1.05
CA TYR A 88 5.57 13.60 1.35
C TYR A 88 6.19 15.00 1.43
N ASN A 89 7.21 15.25 0.59
CA ASN A 89 7.78 16.57 0.38
C ASN A 89 7.55 17.01 -1.08
N PRO A 90 6.36 17.45 -1.47
CA PRO A 90 5.97 17.65 -2.86
C PRO A 90 6.73 18.77 -3.57
N GLN A 91 7.44 19.62 -2.83
CA GLN A 91 8.26 20.71 -3.39
C GLN A 91 9.73 20.31 -3.55
N LEU A 92 10.12 19.11 -3.14
CA LEU A 92 11.50 18.63 -3.16
C LEU A 92 12.12 18.65 -4.57
N THR A 93 11.31 18.36 -5.59
CA THR A 93 11.76 18.29 -6.99
C THR A 93 11.21 19.41 -7.86
N GLN A 94 10.43 20.35 -7.28
CA GLN A 94 9.83 21.46 -8.00
C GLN A 94 10.79 22.64 -8.08
N GLU A 95 11.46 22.79 -9.20
CA GLU A 95 12.38 23.91 -9.45
C GLU A 95 12.04 24.67 -10.71
N VAL A 96 12.27 25.99 -10.62
CA VAL A 96 12.28 26.87 -11.78
C VAL A 96 13.60 26.72 -12.58
N ASP A 97 14.71 26.33 -11.90
CA ASP A 97 16.06 26.21 -12.45
C ASP A 97 16.79 24.92 -11.99
N ALA A 98 16.15 23.77 -12.10
CA ALA A 98 16.67 22.39 -12.09
C ALA A 98 18.03 22.10 -11.41
N GLY A 99 18.25 22.45 -10.14
CA GLY A 99 19.55 22.25 -9.46
C GLY A 99 19.51 21.31 -8.25
N GLY A 100 18.57 21.52 -7.32
CA GLY A 100 18.66 20.89 -6.00
C GLY A 100 18.48 19.37 -6.00
N PHE A 101 17.50 18.82 -6.72
CA PHE A 101 17.34 17.37 -6.79
C PHE A 101 18.48 16.67 -7.54
N ARG A 102 19.01 17.33 -8.57
CA ARG A 102 20.21 16.86 -9.28
C ARG A 102 21.43 16.85 -8.37
N GLU A 103 21.59 17.89 -7.54
CA GLU A 103 22.67 17.97 -6.57
C GLU A 103 22.55 16.88 -5.50
N LEU A 104 21.35 16.68 -4.94
CA LEU A 104 21.06 15.55 -4.05
C LEU A 104 21.43 14.22 -4.69
N SER A 105 20.99 13.98 -5.93
CA SER A 105 21.30 12.76 -6.68
C SER A 105 22.81 12.57 -6.88
N SER A 106 23.53 13.65 -7.18
CA SER A 106 24.99 13.61 -7.33
C SER A 106 25.68 13.22 -6.00
N CYS A 107 25.24 13.80 -4.90
CA CYS A 107 25.80 13.48 -3.57
C CYS A 107 25.46 12.05 -3.14
N LEU A 108 24.23 11.61 -3.35
CA LEU A 108 23.79 10.24 -3.03
C LEU A 108 24.54 9.17 -3.83
N SER A 109 25.10 9.51 -5.01
CA SER A 109 25.86 8.56 -5.82
C SER A 109 27.08 7.97 -5.09
N HIS A 110 27.52 8.58 -4.01
CA HIS A 110 28.60 8.10 -3.14
C HIS A 110 28.10 7.20 -1.99
N THR A 111 26.79 7.12 -1.75
CA THR A 111 26.18 6.29 -0.68
C THR A 111 25.95 4.85 -1.14
N VAL A 112 27.03 4.12 -1.41
CA VAL A 112 26.98 2.77 -1.99
C VAL A 112 26.28 1.72 -1.12
N SER A 113 26.06 1.99 0.15
CA SER A 113 25.33 1.14 1.10
C SER A 113 23.80 1.34 1.09
N LEU A 114 23.30 2.29 0.31
CA LEU A 114 21.87 2.59 0.26
C LEU A 114 21.09 1.43 -0.33
N THR A 115 20.15 0.88 0.45
CA THR A 115 19.29 -0.26 0.07
C THR A 115 17.85 0.16 -0.13
N VAL A 116 17.38 1.21 0.57
CA VAL A 116 16.00 1.67 0.54
C VAL A 116 15.99 3.18 0.23
N LEU A 117 15.31 3.54 -0.86
CA LEU A 117 15.09 4.94 -1.24
C LEU A 117 13.59 5.20 -1.39
N GLN A 118 13.05 6.03 -0.49
CA GLN A 118 11.63 6.36 -0.48
C GLN A 118 11.42 7.81 -0.91
N LEU A 119 10.72 7.98 -2.03
CA LEU A 119 10.41 9.25 -2.70
C LEU A 119 8.90 9.40 -2.94
N GLN A 120 8.06 8.80 -2.08
CA GLN A 120 6.61 8.88 -2.20
C GLN A 120 6.13 10.33 -2.13
N ALA A 121 5.28 10.74 -3.06
CA ALA A 121 4.67 12.08 -3.08
C ALA A 121 5.70 13.24 -3.00
N CYS A 122 6.85 13.10 -3.68
CA CYS A 122 7.90 14.12 -3.73
C CYS A 122 7.79 15.08 -4.93
N GLY A 123 6.70 15.00 -5.70
CA GLY A 123 6.49 15.84 -6.88
C GLY A 123 7.39 15.47 -8.07
N LEU A 124 7.83 14.21 -8.17
CA LEU A 124 8.68 13.73 -9.26
C LEU A 124 8.05 14.01 -10.62
N THR A 125 8.88 14.54 -11.53
CA THR A 125 8.53 14.86 -12.91
C THR A 125 9.38 14.02 -13.87
N PRO A 126 9.08 13.99 -15.18
CA PRO A 126 9.93 13.32 -16.16
C PRO A 126 11.39 13.77 -16.13
N HIS A 127 11.65 15.01 -15.72
CA HIS A 127 13.03 15.54 -15.63
C HIS A 127 13.76 14.98 -14.40
N SER A 128 13.13 14.98 -13.24
CA SER A 128 13.72 14.38 -12.04
C SER A 128 13.95 12.86 -12.16
N LEU A 129 13.18 12.17 -13.00
CA LEU A 129 13.42 10.76 -13.30
C LEU A 129 14.71 10.49 -14.07
N GLU A 130 15.17 11.44 -14.88
CA GLU A 130 16.46 11.36 -15.58
C GLU A 130 17.64 11.46 -14.59
N ASP A 131 17.55 12.40 -13.64
CA ASP A 131 18.53 12.54 -12.56
C ASP A 131 18.54 11.31 -11.65
N LEU A 132 17.35 10.79 -11.30
CA LEU A 132 17.20 9.56 -10.52
C LEU A 132 17.77 8.33 -11.26
N GLY A 133 17.55 8.23 -12.57
CA GLY A 133 18.13 7.17 -13.40
C GLY A 133 19.65 7.16 -13.34
N SER A 134 20.26 8.33 -13.49
CA SER A 134 21.72 8.49 -13.38
C SER A 134 22.23 8.10 -11.98
N LEU A 135 21.49 8.44 -10.92
CA LEU A 135 21.81 8.04 -9.56
C LEU A 135 21.77 6.52 -9.38
N LEU A 136 20.73 5.86 -9.87
CA LEU A 136 20.54 4.41 -9.67
C LEU A 136 21.69 3.59 -10.27
N CYS A 137 22.30 4.04 -11.35
CA CYS A 137 23.49 3.40 -11.90
C CYS A 137 24.69 3.39 -10.92
N CYS A 138 24.71 4.31 -9.96
CA CYS A 138 25.77 4.44 -8.96
C CYS A 138 25.43 3.73 -7.64
N LEU A 139 24.21 3.20 -7.48
CA LEU A 139 23.72 2.59 -6.25
C LEU A 139 23.54 1.06 -6.39
N PRO A 140 24.61 0.27 -6.28
CA PRO A 140 24.54 -1.18 -6.55
C PRO A 140 23.77 -1.96 -5.50
N SER A 141 23.49 -1.37 -4.35
CA SER A 141 22.85 -2.04 -3.21
C SER A 141 21.35 -1.79 -3.11
N VAL A 142 20.76 -0.94 -3.97
CA VAL A 142 19.33 -0.61 -3.89
C VAL A 142 18.47 -1.83 -4.15
N ARG A 143 17.58 -2.11 -3.18
CA ARG A 143 16.61 -3.21 -3.20
C ARG A 143 15.17 -2.73 -3.20
N GLU A 144 14.92 -1.56 -2.64
CA GLU A 144 13.60 -0.97 -2.55
C GLU A 144 13.61 0.46 -3.09
N LEU A 145 12.72 0.72 -4.05
CA LEU A 145 12.50 2.03 -4.66
C LEU A 145 11.01 2.34 -4.63
N ASP A 146 10.63 3.34 -3.83
CA ASP A 146 9.28 3.85 -3.75
C ASP A 146 9.15 5.19 -4.49
N LEU A 147 8.40 5.18 -5.58
CA LEU A 147 8.08 6.35 -6.39
C LEU A 147 6.58 6.68 -6.35
N SER A 148 5.85 6.07 -5.43
CA SER A 148 4.38 6.13 -5.38
C SER A 148 3.85 7.55 -5.17
N CYS A 149 2.60 7.77 -5.54
CA CYS A 149 1.89 9.04 -5.39
C CYS A 149 2.49 10.24 -6.15
N ASN A 150 3.39 10.02 -7.10
CA ASN A 150 3.99 11.06 -7.93
C ASN A 150 3.22 11.22 -9.25
N LYS A 151 2.08 11.90 -9.21
CA LYS A 151 1.15 12.02 -10.35
C LYS A 151 1.74 12.78 -11.56
N GLN A 152 2.78 13.57 -11.35
CA GLN A 152 3.47 14.34 -12.41
C GLN A 152 4.54 13.51 -13.13
N LEU A 153 4.80 12.29 -12.67
CA LEU A 153 5.74 11.35 -13.27
C LEU A 153 5.26 10.87 -14.67
N THR A 154 3.98 10.96 -14.93
CA THR A 154 3.35 10.49 -16.18
C THR A 154 4.11 10.94 -17.44
N GLY A 155 4.31 10.02 -18.38
CA GLY A 155 5.07 10.24 -19.62
C GLY A 155 6.59 10.30 -19.45
N GLY A 156 7.12 10.02 -18.26
CA GLY A 156 8.55 10.14 -17.96
C GLY A 156 9.27 8.83 -17.64
N LEU A 157 8.54 7.73 -17.46
CA LEU A 157 9.15 6.48 -17.00
C LEU A 157 10.19 5.91 -17.98
N ASN A 158 10.05 6.21 -19.27
CA ASN A 158 11.03 5.87 -20.31
C ASN A 158 12.42 6.50 -20.10
N ARG A 159 12.52 7.54 -19.26
CA ARG A 159 13.81 8.15 -18.88
C ARG A 159 14.49 7.38 -17.75
N LEU A 160 13.71 6.67 -16.93
CA LEU A 160 14.20 5.88 -15.81
C LEU A 160 14.49 4.43 -16.18
N THR A 161 13.64 3.81 -16.99
CA THR A 161 13.69 2.36 -17.27
C THR A 161 15.01 1.87 -17.89
N PRO A 162 15.72 2.61 -18.77
CA PRO A 162 17.04 2.19 -19.25
C PRO A 162 18.07 2.01 -18.14
N HIS A 163 17.96 2.82 -17.08
CA HIS A 163 18.84 2.76 -15.92
C HIS A 163 18.41 1.67 -14.95
N LEU A 164 17.10 1.44 -14.78
CA LEU A 164 16.57 0.34 -13.97
C LEU A 164 17.08 -1.02 -14.47
N ALA A 165 17.30 -1.20 -15.75
CA ALA A 165 17.84 -2.43 -16.32
C ALA A 165 19.18 -2.87 -15.70
N HIS A 166 19.91 -1.94 -15.10
CA HIS A 166 21.19 -2.19 -14.42
C HIS A 166 21.02 -2.49 -12.92
N VAL A 167 19.83 -2.24 -12.34
CA VAL A 167 19.54 -2.45 -10.91
C VAL A 167 18.98 -3.86 -10.69
N THR A 168 19.77 -4.88 -11.02
CA THR A 168 19.34 -6.29 -11.01
C THR A 168 19.00 -6.84 -9.62
N HIS A 169 19.37 -6.13 -8.56
CA HIS A 169 19.09 -6.49 -7.17
C HIS A 169 17.82 -5.85 -6.60
N LEU A 170 17.08 -5.08 -7.42
CA LEU A 170 15.84 -4.46 -7.00
C LEU A 170 14.80 -5.54 -6.67
N GLU A 171 14.30 -5.52 -5.46
CA GLU A 171 13.33 -6.48 -4.92
C GLU A 171 11.91 -5.89 -4.88
N ILE A 172 11.80 -4.58 -4.61
CA ILE A 172 10.54 -3.86 -4.46
C ILE A 172 10.55 -2.61 -5.32
N LEU A 173 9.55 -2.46 -6.19
CA LEU A 173 9.29 -1.25 -6.97
C LEU A 173 7.85 -0.81 -6.74
N ASP A 174 7.67 0.37 -6.15
CA ASP A 174 6.35 0.95 -5.92
C ASP A 174 6.10 2.12 -6.87
N LEU A 175 5.08 1.97 -7.71
CA LEU A 175 4.56 2.95 -8.68
C LEU A 175 3.07 3.22 -8.45
N HIS A 176 2.57 2.96 -7.23
CA HIS A 176 1.18 3.21 -6.87
C HIS A 176 0.79 4.67 -7.14
N LEU A 177 -0.38 4.88 -7.76
CA LEU A 177 -0.97 6.20 -7.96
C LEU A 177 -0.04 7.21 -8.69
N CYS A 178 0.69 6.76 -9.72
CA CYS A 178 1.60 7.59 -10.51
C CYS A 178 1.00 8.13 -11.81
N ARG A 179 -0.27 7.81 -12.12
CA ARG A 179 -0.91 8.15 -13.40
C ARG A 179 -0.09 7.68 -14.61
N LEU A 180 0.38 6.45 -14.56
CA LEU A 180 1.18 5.86 -15.64
C LEU A 180 0.40 5.93 -16.96
N SER A 181 1.04 6.48 -18.00
CA SER A 181 0.52 6.49 -19.35
C SER A 181 0.77 5.16 -20.07
N PRO A 182 0.13 4.86 -21.18
CA PRO A 182 0.43 3.68 -21.98
C PRO A 182 1.92 3.57 -22.37
N ALA A 183 2.58 4.69 -22.67
CA ALA A 183 4.01 4.72 -22.98
C ALA A 183 4.88 4.38 -21.75
N ASP A 184 4.49 4.82 -20.55
CA ASP A 184 5.18 4.46 -19.31
C ASP A 184 5.07 2.95 -19.05
N LEU A 185 3.88 2.39 -19.25
CA LEU A 185 3.65 0.95 -19.07
C LEU A 185 4.40 0.11 -20.09
N GLU A 186 4.49 0.56 -21.34
CA GLU A 186 5.30 -0.09 -22.36
C GLU A 186 6.79 -0.11 -21.95
N ALA A 187 7.32 1.03 -21.50
CA ALA A 187 8.70 1.13 -21.02
C ALA A 187 8.94 0.25 -19.77
N LEU A 188 7.97 0.19 -18.84
CA LEU A 188 8.04 -0.69 -17.67
C LEU A 188 8.08 -2.16 -18.10
N ILE A 189 7.16 -2.61 -18.96
CA ILE A 189 7.06 -3.99 -19.43
C ILE A 189 8.37 -4.42 -20.11
N GLN A 190 9.01 -3.53 -20.87
CA GLN A 190 10.28 -3.82 -21.54
C GLN A 190 11.44 -4.05 -20.56
N VAL A 191 11.46 -3.37 -19.41
CA VAL A 191 12.55 -3.49 -18.43
C VAL A 191 12.35 -4.65 -17.43
N LEU A 192 11.12 -5.05 -17.16
CA LEU A 192 10.80 -6.08 -16.14
C LEU A 192 11.61 -7.37 -16.27
N PRO A 193 11.86 -7.93 -17.49
CA PRO A 193 12.68 -9.15 -17.64
C PRO A 193 14.12 -9.01 -17.10
N SER A 194 14.65 -7.77 -17.03
CA SER A 194 15.99 -7.50 -16.49
C SER A 194 16.01 -7.44 -14.96
N LEU A 195 14.86 -7.23 -14.30
CA LEU A 195 14.74 -7.13 -12.85
C LEU A 195 14.56 -8.53 -12.23
N SER A 196 15.59 -9.34 -12.30
CA SER A 196 15.54 -10.77 -11.94
C SER A 196 15.31 -11.02 -10.43
N ALA A 197 15.56 -10.05 -9.56
CA ALA A 197 15.32 -10.16 -8.12
C ALA A 197 13.96 -9.58 -7.68
N LEU A 198 13.15 -9.04 -8.61
CA LEU A 198 11.90 -8.35 -8.28
C LEU A 198 10.89 -9.32 -7.67
N MET A 199 10.46 -9.03 -6.45
CA MET A 199 9.46 -9.79 -5.70
C MET A 199 8.15 -9.04 -5.54
N GLU A 200 8.19 -7.72 -5.49
CA GLU A 200 7.02 -6.86 -5.32
C GLU A 200 7.01 -5.76 -6.37
N LEU A 201 5.90 -5.64 -7.08
CA LEU A 201 5.62 -4.57 -8.03
C LEU A 201 4.25 -4.00 -7.74
N ASP A 202 4.19 -2.78 -7.21
CA ASP A 202 2.93 -2.10 -6.99
C ASP A 202 2.65 -1.12 -8.14
N VAL A 203 1.63 -1.41 -8.92
CA VAL A 203 1.13 -0.57 -10.00
C VAL A 203 -0.34 -0.19 -9.79
N SER A 204 -0.84 -0.39 -8.59
CA SER A 204 -2.23 -0.11 -8.23
C SER A 204 -2.59 1.37 -8.39
N SER A 205 -3.87 1.66 -8.54
CA SER A 205 -4.40 3.01 -8.78
C SER A 205 -3.84 3.70 -10.04
N ASN A 206 -3.42 2.92 -11.03
CA ASN A 206 -3.07 3.38 -12.37
C ASN A 206 -4.06 2.76 -13.36
N GLU A 207 -5.01 3.55 -13.85
CA GLU A 207 -6.15 3.06 -14.61
C GLU A 207 -5.76 2.29 -15.88
N GLU A 208 -4.73 2.76 -16.59
CA GLU A 208 -4.25 2.17 -17.84
C GLU A 208 -3.64 0.78 -17.69
N VAL A 209 -3.26 0.38 -16.47
CA VAL A 209 -2.70 -0.96 -16.18
C VAL A 209 -3.67 -2.08 -16.55
N GLY A 210 -4.97 -1.85 -16.36
CA GLY A 210 -6.01 -2.85 -16.70
C GLY A 210 -5.97 -3.32 -18.14
N GLY A 211 -5.54 -2.46 -19.08
CA GLY A 211 -5.40 -2.79 -20.50
C GLY A 211 -4.14 -3.61 -20.85
N VAL A 212 -3.18 -3.72 -19.95
CA VAL A 212 -1.85 -4.33 -20.22
C VAL A 212 -1.45 -5.39 -19.19
N VAL A 213 -2.39 -5.92 -18.42
CA VAL A 213 -2.08 -6.94 -17.40
C VAL A 213 -1.45 -8.18 -18.01
N SER A 214 -1.90 -8.62 -19.18
CA SER A 214 -1.35 -9.81 -19.84
C SER A 214 0.13 -9.66 -20.23
N PRO A 215 0.54 -8.62 -20.97
CA PRO A 215 1.97 -8.41 -21.25
C PRO A 215 2.77 -8.09 -19.97
N LEU A 216 2.18 -7.40 -18.97
CA LEU A 216 2.85 -7.14 -17.69
C LEU A 216 3.20 -8.45 -16.97
N VAL A 217 2.22 -9.34 -16.79
CA VAL A 217 2.42 -10.66 -16.15
C VAL A 217 3.40 -11.52 -16.93
N SER A 218 3.34 -11.47 -18.26
CA SER A 218 4.26 -12.23 -19.12
C SER A 218 5.71 -11.76 -19.02
N ALA A 219 5.95 -10.49 -18.68
CA ALA A 219 7.29 -9.93 -18.52
C ALA A 219 7.90 -10.21 -17.13
N LEU A 220 7.09 -10.60 -16.14
CA LEU A 220 7.54 -10.85 -14.76
C LEU A 220 8.17 -12.24 -14.59
N GLN A 221 9.14 -12.33 -13.69
CA GLN A 221 9.69 -13.59 -13.18
C GLN A 221 8.73 -14.18 -12.13
N LEU A 222 7.62 -14.80 -12.57
CA LEU A 222 6.50 -15.18 -11.69
C LEU A 222 6.92 -16.02 -10.47
N SER A 223 7.91 -16.90 -10.61
CA SER A 223 8.41 -17.72 -9.49
C SER A 223 9.05 -16.90 -8.37
N GLN A 224 9.51 -15.67 -8.65
CA GLN A 224 10.07 -14.75 -7.67
C GLN A 224 8.99 -13.83 -7.06
N MET A 225 7.91 -13.57 -7.82
CA MET A 225 6.88 -12.63 -7.38
C MET A 225 6.19 -13.09 -6.09
N ARG A 226 5.93 -12.13 -5.21
CA ARG A 226 5.22 -12.30 -3.94
C ARG A 226 3.99 -11.40 -3.85
N ARG A 227 4.09 -10.20 -4.44
CA ARG A 227 3.04 -9.19 -4.36
C ARG A 227 2.92 -8.44 -5.68
N LEU A 228 1.68 -8.37 -6.20
CA LEU A 228 1.32 -7.62 -7.40
C LEU A 228 -0.07 -7.01 -7.18
N PRO A 229 -0.21 -5.89 -6.46
CA PRO A 229 -1.48 -5.23 -6.26
C PRO A 229 -1.97 -4.58 -7.55
N LEU A 230 -3.24 -4.80 -7.86
CA LEU A 230 -3.92 -4.26 -9.04
C LEU A 230 -5.23 -3.57 -8.66
N SER A 231 -5.34 -3.11 -7.41
CA SER A 231 -6.51 -2.37 -6.96
C SER A 231 -6.68 -1.08 -7.78
N SER A 232 -7.92 -0.73 -8.10
CA SER A 232 -8.26 0.47 -8.87
C SER A 232 -7.56 0.60 -10.24
N CYS A 233 -7.32 -0.52 -10.95
CA CYS A 233 -6.60 -0.55 -12.23
C CYS A 233 -7.49 -0.75 -13.46
N ARG A 234 -8.82 -0.58 -13.36
CA ARG A 234 -9.77 -0.82 -14.47
C ARG A 234 -9.56 -2.15 -15.19
N LEU A 235 -9.42 -3.23 -14.43
CA LEU A 235 -9.24 -4.58 -14.97
C LEU A 235 -10.34 -4.94 -15.98
N ASN A 236 -10.01 -5.79 -16.93
CA ASN A 236 -10.92 -6.35 -17.92
C ASN A 236 -10.92 -7.89 -17.87
N ASP A 237 -11.71 -8.54 -18.71
CA ASP A 237 -11.84 -10.01 -18.70
C ASP A 237 -10.53 -10.74 -19.01
N GLU A 238 -9.68 -10.19 -19.88
CA GLU A 238 -8.37 -10.77 -20.21
C GLU A 238 -7.40 -10.71 -19.04
N SER A 239 -7.56 -9.70 -18.17
CA SER A 239 -6.74 -9.54 -16.97
C SER A 239 -6.82 -10.75 -16.05
N PHE A 240 -7.99 -11.37 -15.90
CA PHE A 240 -8.19 -12.53 -15.02
C PHE A 240 -7.45 -13.76 -15.52
N THR A 241 -7.45 -14.00 -16.83
CA THR A 241 -6.71 -15.13 -17.42
C THR A 241 -5.21 -14.96 -17.18
N ALA A 242 -4.68 -13.76 -17.35
CA ALA A 242 -3.28 -13.47 -17.09
C ALA A 242 -2.93 -13.60 -15.59
N LEU A 243 -3.79 -13.06 -14.71
CA LEU A 243 -3.58 -13.13 -13.26
C LEU A 243 -3.64 -14.55 -12.72
N ALA A 244 -4.43 -15.44 -13.31
CA ALA A 244 -4.47 -16.85 -12.95
C ALA A 244 -3.10 -17.53 -13.11
N LEU A 245 -2.24 -17.05 -14.02
CA LEU A 245 -0.87 -17.53 -14.17
C LEU A 245 0.03 -17.08 -13.01
N ALA A 246 -0.20 -15.90 -12.46
CA ALA A 246 0.57 -15.33 -11.35
C ALA A 246 0.07 -15.81 -9.98
N ALA A 247 -1.22 -16.04 -9.83
CA ALA A 247 -1.88 -16.39 -8.57
C ALA A 247 -1.20 -17.52 -7.77
N PRO A 248 -0.65 -18.60 -8.39
CA PRO A 248 0.03 -19.67 -7.66
C PRO A 248 1.24 -19.22 -6.85
N TYR A 249 1.86 -18.08 -7.20
CA TYR A 249 3.09 -17.59 -6.59
C TYR A 249 2.85 -16.45 -5.61
N LEU A 250 1.71 -15.76 -5.72
CA LEU A 250 1.45 -14.55 -4.96
C LEU A 250 1.05 -14.87 -3.52
N ARG A 251 1.71 -14.21 -2.57
CA ARG A 251 1.35 -14.21 -1.15
C ARG A 251 0.25 -13.21 -0.83
N SER A 252 0.15 -12.15 -1.62
CA SER A 252 -0.88 -11.12 -1.48
C SER A 252 -1.52 -10.86 -2.84
N LEU A 253 -2.83 -10.96 -2.90
CA LEU A 253 -3.67 -10.63 -4.06
C LEU A 253 -4.64 -9.53 -3.65
N ASP A 254 -4.45 -8.34 -4.22
CA ASP A 254 -5.33 -7.19 -4.00
C ASP A 254 -5.94 -6.73 -5.32
N LEU A 255 -7.25 -6.94 -5.45
CA LEU A 255 -8.08 -6.53 -6.59
C LEU A 255 -9.15 -5.53 -6.18
N SER A 256 -9.01 -4.92 -5.01
CA SER A 256 -9.99 -4.00 -4.45
C SER A 256 -10.38 -2.89 -5.43
N TRP A 257 -11.62 -2.44 -5.38
CA TRP A 257 -12.18 -1.42 -6.25
C TRP A 257 -12.26 -1.80 -7.74
N SER A 258 -12.27 -3.10 -8.04
CA SER A 258 -12.38 -3.65 -9.38
C SER A 258 -13.71 -4.38 -9.55
N LYS A 259 -14.74 -3.70 -10.01
CA LYS A 259 -16.10 -4.25 -10.13
C LYS A 259 -16.23 -5.46 -11.06
N VAL A 260 -15.30 -5.60 -11.99
CA VAL A 260 -15.26 -6.73 -12.93
C VAL A 260 -14.93 -8.06 -12.24
N VAL A 261 -14.49 -8.05 -10.97
CA VAL A 261 -14.18 -9.27 -10.19
C VAL A 261 -15.44 -10.08 -9.91
N GLY A 262 -16.55 -9.40 -9.61
CA GLY A 262 -17.83 -10.06 -9.34
C GLY A 262 -18.27 -10.99 -10.47
N GLY A 263 -18.59 -12.23 -10.11
CA GLY A 263 -18.95 -13.30 -11.04
C GLY A 263 -17.79 -13.98 -11.79
N ARG A 264 -16.53 -13.55 -11.53
CA ARG A 264 -15.33 -14.11 -12.19
C ARG A 264 -14.24 -14.57 -11.21
N LEU A 265 -14.48 -14.40 -9.93
CA LEU A 265 -13.48 -14.69 -8.89
C LEU A 265 -13.00 -16.15 -8.95
N PHE A 266 -13.84 -17.09 -9.39
CA PHE A 266 -13.50 -18.50 -9.53
C PHE A 266 -12.26 -18.76 -10.40
N LEU A 267 -12.01 -17.93 -11.44
CA LEU A 267 -10.85 -18.08 -12.32
C LEU A 267 -9.53 -17.95 -11.55
N LEU A 268 -9.50 -17.08 -10.55
CA LEU A 268 -8.31 -16.84 -9.72
C LEU A 268 -8.24 -17.81 -8.55
N LEU A 269 -9.35 -18.09 -7.90
CA LEU A 269 -9.40 -18.96 -6.72
C LEU A 269 -8.95 -20.39 -7.05
N ASP A 270 -9.30 -20.89 -8.23
CA ASP A 270 -8.90 -22.22 -8.67
C ASP A 270 -7.39 -22.34 -8.96
N ALA A 271 -6.73 -21.23 -9.24
CA ALA A 271 -5.29 -21.17 -9.45
C ALA A 271 -4.48 -21.06 -8.14
N LEU A 272 -5.11 -20.68 -7.02
CA LEU A 272 -4.40 -20.53 -5.74
C LEU A 272 -3.78 -21.83 -5.27
N GLN A 273 -2.56 -21.74 -4.75
CA GLN A 273 -1.86 -22.88 -4.16
C GLN A 273 -2.03 -22.90 -2.63
N PRO A 274 -2.24 -24.09 -2.04
CA PRO A 274 -2.23 -24.24 -0.59
C PRO A 274 -0.95 -23.66 0.02
N SER A 275 -1.08 -23.03 1.18
CA SER A 275 0.05 -22.49 1.96
C SER A 275 0.85 -21.36 1.31
N VAL A 276 0.40 -20.78 0.19
CA VAL A 276 1.07 -19.64 -0.45
C VAL A 276 0.37 -18.33 -0.16
N ILE A 277 -0.94 -18.24 -0.43
CA ILE A 277 -1.71 -17.00 -0.25
C ILE A 277 -1.86 -16.66 1.23
N MET A 278 -1.48 -15.44 1.61
CA MET A 278 -1.58 -14.91 2.96
C MET A 278 -2.58 -13.76 3.06
N GLU A 279 -2.74 -12.99 1.99
CA GLU A 279 -3.65 -11.87 1.95
C GLU A 279 -4.52 -11.91 0.71
N LEU A 280 -5.82 -11.77 0.90
CA LEU A 280 -6.81 -11.66 -0.17
C LEU A 280 -7.68 -10.44 0.10
N ARG A 281 -7.53 -9.41 -0.73
CA ARG A 281 -8.27 -8.15 -0.63
C ARG A 281 -9.16 -7.97 -1.84
N LEU A 282 -10.46 -7.95 -1.58
CA LEU A 282 -11.53 -7.89 -2.59
C LEU A 282 -12.57 -6.83 -2.19
N SER A 283 -12.14 -5.74 -1.55
CA SER A 283 -13.03 -4.66 -1.15
C SER A 283 -13.68 -4.00 -2.36
N SER A 284 -14.98 -3.74 -2.30
CA SER A 284 -15.71 -3.04 -3.39
C SER A 284 -15.55 -3.66 -4.78
N CYS A 285 -15.66 -4.98 -4.87
CA CYS A 285 -15.50 -5.76 -6.11
C CYS A 285 -16.82 -6.21 -6.74
N ASP A 286 -17.97 -5.74 -6.22
CA ASP A 286 -19.31 -6.17 -6.62
C ASP A 286 -19.47 -7.72 -6.62
N LEU A 287 -18.87 -8.38 -5.59
CA LEU A 287 -18.91 -9.84 -5.45
C LEU A 287 -20.35 -10.35 -5.41
N THR A 288 -20.56 -11.51 -6.00
CA THR A 288 -21.84 -12.21 -6.00
C THR A 288 -21.91 -13.25 -4.89
N THR A 289 -23.11 -13.79 -4.63
CA THR A 289 -23.29 -14.92 -3.73
C THR A 289 -22.52 -16.14 -4.21
N ASP A 290 -22.48 -16.38 -5.52
CA ASP A 290 -21.77 -17.52 -6.11
C ASP A 290 -20.24 -17.39 -5.93
N ASP A 291 -19.68 -16.17 -5.99
CA ASP A 291 -18.25 -15.93 -5.71
C ASP A 291 -17.90 -16.36 -4.27
N LEU A 292 -18.76 -16.04 -3.29
CA LEU A 292 -18.52 -16.45 -1.90
C LEU A 292 -18.75 -17.95 -1.69
N CYS A 293 -19.71 -18.55 -2.37
CA CYS A 293 -19.88 -19.99 -2.34
C CYS A 293 -18.64 -20.71 -2.92
N HIS A 294 -18.07 -20.17 -3.99
CA HIS A 294 -16.84 -20.73 -4.55
C HIS A 294 -15.63 -20.50 -3.61
N LEU A 295 -15.52 -19.32 -3.01
CA LEU A 295 -14.50 -19.04 -1.98
C LEU A 295 -14.61 -20.02 -0.81
N ALA A 296 -15.83 -20.36 -0.40
CA ALA A 296 -16.10 -21.37 0.62
C ALA A 296 -15.58 -22.77 0.21
N GLU A 297 -15.83 -23.19 -1.03
CA GLU A 297 -15.35 -24.47 -1.53
C GLU A 297 -13.81 -24.54 -1.59
N VAL A 298 -13.13 -23.51 -2.09
CA VAL A 298 -11.65 -23.50 -2.10
C VAL A 298 -11.07 -23.45 -0.69
N SER A 299 -11.75 -22.78 0.26
CA SER A 299 -11.39 -22.78 1.67
C SER A 299 -11.50 -24.17 2.29
N LYS A 300 -12.62 -24.86 2.05
CA LYS A 300 -12.87 -26.24 2.49
C LYS A 300 -11.80 -27.23 1.97
N HIS A 301 -11.30 -27.00 0.76
CA HIS A 301 -10.21 -27.80 0.17
C HIS A 301 -8.81 -27.39 0.67
N GLY A 302 -8.72 -26.49 1.64
CA GLY A 302 -7.46 -26.09 2.29
C GLY A 302 -6.59 -25.13 1.48
N ARG A 303 -7.08 -24.60 0.35
CA ARG A 303 -6.29 -23.64 -0.46
C ARG A 303 -6.04 -22.31 0.25
N LEU A 304 -6.87 -21.96 1.25
CA LEU A 304 -6.76 -20.76 2.07
C LEU A 304 -6.19 -21.02 3.46
N SER A 305 -5.54 -22.17 3.68
CA SER A 305 -5.07 -22.58 5.02
C SER A 305 -4.02 -21.64 5.63
N SER A 306 -3.29 -20.85 4.82
CA SER A 306 -2.31 -19.86 5.27
C SER A 306 -2.82 -18.43 5.22
N LEU A 307 -4.10 -18.23 4.89
CA LEU A 307 -4.67 -16.88 4.76
C LEU A 307 -4.73 -16.21 6.12
N ARG A 308 -4.13 -15.03 6.22
CA ARG A 308 -4.10 -14.19 7.42
C ARG A 308 -5.00 -12.97 7.33
N VAL A 309 -5.12 -12.40 6.13
CA VAL A 309 -5.93 -11.20 5.88
C VAL A 309 -6.98 -11.51 4.82
N LEU A 310 -8.25 -11.28 5.16
CA LEU A 310 -9.38 -11.40 4.24
C LEU A 310 -10.20 -10.12 4.30
N ASP A 311 -10.12 -9.32 3.25
CA ASP A 311 -10.93 -8.12 3.09
C ASP A 311 -12.00 -8.35 2.01
N LEU A 312 -13.24 -8.49 2.46
CA LEU A 312 -14.45 -8.61 1.64
C LEU A 312 -15.36 -7.39 1.82
N SER A 313 -14.83 -6.31 2.37
CA SER A 313 -15.62 -5.12 2.68
C SER A 313 -16.29 -4.51 1.45
N TYR A 314 -17.35 -3.78 1.65
CA TYR A 314 -18.07 -3.02 0.62
C TYR A 314 -18.68 -3.85 -0.52
N ASN A 315 -18.92 -5.17 -0.28
CA ASN A 315 -19.59 -6.07 -1.20
C ASN A 315 -21.03 -6.34 -0.74
N GLY A 316 -21.87 -5.32 -0.71
CA GLY A 316 -23.26 -5.39 -0.25
C GLY A 316 -24.20 -6.21 -1.15
N THR A 317 -23.75 -6.64 -2.31
CA THR A 317 -24.49 -7.48 -3.27
C THR A 317 -24.50 -8.96 -2.89
N VAL A 318 -23.62 -9.37 -1.97
CA VAL A 318 -23.53 -10.74 -1.48
C VAL A 318 -24.74 -11.08 -0.61
N GLY A 319 -25.49 -12.14 -1.00
CA GLY A 319 -26.60 -12.65 -0.23
C GLY A 319 -26.16 -13.43 1.02
N ALA A 320 -27.12 -13.63 1.94
CA ALA A 320 -26.90 -14.35 3.20
C ALA A 320 -26.34 -15.77 3.01
N ASP A 321 -26.71 -16.44 1.94
CA ASP A 321 -26.26 -17.81 1.62
C ASP A 321 -24.76 -17.86 1.35
N GLY A 322 -24.19 -16.85 0.67
CA GLY A 322 -22.76 -16.75 0.43
C GLY A 322 -21.96 -16.59 1.73
N TRP A 323 -22.41 -15.68 2.61
CA TRP A 323 -21.79 -15.50 3.93
C TRP A 323 -21.90 -16.77 4.78
N THR A 324 -23.07 -17.42 4.77
CA THR A 324 -23.30 -18.67 5.49
C THR A 324 -22.39 -19.78 4.98
N ALA A 325 -22.26 -19.93 3.67
CA ALA A 325 -21.39 -20.92 3.04
C ALA A 325 -19.93 -20.72 3.48
N LEU A 326 -19.42 -19.47 3.41
CA LEU A 326 -18.04 -19.13 3.76
C LEU A 326 -17.71 -19.54 5.20
N PHE A 327 -18.54 -19.15 6.18
CA PHE A 327 -18.27 -19.44 7.59
C PHE A 327 -18.55 -20.89 7.99
N THR A 328 -19.38 -21.59 7.23
CA THR A 328 -19.65 -23.02 7.48
C THR A 328 -18.53 -23.92 6.95
N ALA A 329 -17.90 -23.55 5.85
CA ALA A 329 -16.91 -24.37 5.13
C ALA A 329 -15.68 -24.72 5.96
N GLY A 330 -15.21 -23.80 6.84
CA GLY A 330 -13.95 -23.95 7.57
C GLY A 330 -12.73 -23.60 6.69
N GLY A 331 -11.54 -24.00 7.15
CA GLY A 331 -10.28 -23.76 6.41
C GLY A 331 -9.65 -22.37 6.62
N LEU A 332 -10.22 -21.53 7.49
CA LEU A 332 -9.75 -20.17 7.81
C LEU A 332 -9.04 -20.11 9.18
N GLY A 333 -8.37 -21.18 9.60
CA GLY A 333 -7.75 -21.27 10.93
C GLY A 333 -6.61 -20.31 11.18
N SER A 334 -5.91 -19.88 10.13
CA SER A 334 -4.79 -18.91 10.20
C SER A 334 -5.21 -17.46 10.09
N LEU A 335 -6.52 -17.17 9.90
CA LEU A 335 -7.03 -15.84 9.68
C LEU A 335 -6.84 -14.96 10.91
N GLU A 336 -6.14 -13.85 10.74
CA GLU A 336 -5.81 -12.85 11.76
C GLU A 336 -6.70 -11.61 11.66
N ASP A 337 -7.01 -11.19 10.44
CA ASP A 337 -7.79 -9.99 10.14
C ASP A 337 -8.90 -10.29 9.12
N ALA A 338 -10.14 -9.99 9.48
CA ALA A 338 -11.30 -10.11 8.62
C ALA A 338 -12.09 -8.81 8.57
N ASP A 339 -12.24 -8.22 7.38
CA ASP A 339 -13.11 -7.08 7.17
C ASP A 339 -14.28 -7.43 6.25
N LEU A 340 -15.49 -7.35 6.79
CA LEU A 340 -16.75 -7.67 6.11
C LEU A 340 -17.68 -6.45 6.11
N SER A 341 -17.16 -5.26 6.40
CA SER A 341 -17.92 -4.03 6.57
C SER A 341 -18.70 -3.66 5.30
N LEU A 342 -19.86 -3.08 5.45
CA LEU A 342 -20.60 -2.49 4.35
C LEU A 342 -20.15 -1.04 4.09
N ARG A 343 -20.53 -0.49 2.93
CA ARG A 343 -20.26 0.92 2.59
C ARG A 343 -20.91 1.86 3.61
N PRO A 344 -20.31 3.02 3.88
CA PRO A 344 -20.86 3.99 4.85
C PRO A 344 -22.31 4.40 4.58
N SER A 345 -22.74 4.43 3.31
CA SER A 345 -24.10 4.79 2.89
C SER A 345 -25.10 3.61 2.91
N THR A 346 -24.66 2.40 3.26
CA THR A 346 -25.51 1.21 3.25
C THR A 346 -25.59 0.59 4.64
N SER A 347 -26.70 -0.12 4.90
CA SER A 347 -26.88 -0.94 6.09
C SER A 347 -27.72 -2.15 5.73
N ALA A 348 -27.42 -3.30 6.29
CA ALA A 348 -28.16 -4.53 6.07
C ALA A 348 -28.16 -5.41 7.33
N PRO A 349 -29.22 -6.21 7.57
CA PRO A 349 -29.25 -7.14 8.70
C PRO A 349 -28.31 -8.33 8.44
N CYS A 350 -27.59 -8.75 9.48
CA CYS A 350 -26.73 -9.94 9.43
C CYS A 350 -27.32 -11.16 10.13
N SER A 351 -28.52 -11.07 10.71
CA SER A 351 -29.13 -12.10 11.55
C SER A 351 -29.22 -13.47 10.87
N THR A 352 -29.34 -13.52 9.54
CA THR A 352 -29.46 -14.78 8.80
C THR A 352 -28.15 -15.57 8.78
N TRP A 353 -27.01 -14.92 8.62
CA TRP A 353 -25.70 -15.57 8.48
C TRP A 353 -24.80 -15.44 9.73
N LEU A 354 -25.14 -14.54 10.65
CA LEU A 354 -24.37 -14.34 11.88
C LEU A 354 -24.20 -15.61 12.71
N PRO A 355 -25.21 -16.52 12.82
CA PRO A 355 -25.03 -17.81 13.51
C PRO A 355 -23.91 -18.66 12.92
N ALA A 356 -23.71 -18.64 11.59
CA ALA A 356 -22.60 -19.35 10.93
C ALA A 356 -21.25 -18.74 11.31
N LEU A 357 -21.14 -17.41 11.35
CA LEU A 357 -19.93 -16.72 11.82
C LEU A 357 -19.62 -17.08 13.28
N LEU A 358 -20.63 -17.00 14.17
CA LEU A 358 -20.45 -17.35 15.59
C LEU A 358 -19.97 -18.80 15.76
N GLY A 359 -20.50 -19.72 14.94
CA GLY A 359 -20.07 -21.12 14.90
C GLY A 359 -18.66 -21.32 14.29
N ALA A 360 -18.18 -20.37 13.50
CA ALA A 360 -16.85 -20.40 12.90
C ALA A 360 -15.76 -19.85 13.82
N LEU A 361 -16.05 -18.86 14.68
CA LEU A 361 -15.08 -18.21 15.56
C LEU A 361 -14.21 -19.22 16.37
N PRO A 362 -14.74 -20.32 16.92
CA PRO A 362 -13.93 -21.34 17.59
C PRO A 362 -12.87 -22.01 16.69
N ARG A 363 -13.09 -22.01 15.38
CA ARG A 363 -12.20 -22.62 14.37
C ARG A 363 -11.22 -21.62 13.76
N MET A 364 -11.25 -20.36 14.21
CA MET A 364 -10.34 -19.27 13.80
C MET A 364 -9.53 -18.78 15.02
N PRO A 365 -8.61 -19.61 15.56
CA PRO A 365 -7.88 -19.28 16.80
C PRO A 365 -6.90 -18.11 16.63
N ALA A 366 -6.45 -17.83 15.42
CA ALA A 366 -5.52 -16.73 15.13
C ALA A 366 -6.21 -15.37 14.96
N LEU A 367 -7.55 -15.32 14.91
CA LEU A 367 -8.28 -14.10 14.61
C LEU A 367 -8.03 -13.04 15.69
N ALA A 368 -7.48 -11.89 15.27
CA ALA A 368 -7.18 -10.74 16.13
C ALA A 368 -8.11 -9.54 15.86
N ARG A 369 -8.56 -9.35 14.61
CA ARG A 369 -9.47 -8.28 14.21
C ARG A 369 -10.65 -8.81 13.40
N LEU A 370 -11.87 -8.32 13.72
CA LEU A 370 -13.10 -8.60 12.97
C LEU A 370 -13.89 -7.31 12.80
N ALA A 371 -14.01 -6.81 11.57
CA ALA A 371 -14.78 -5.62 11.26
C ALA A 371 -16.10 -5.97 10.60
N LEU A 372 -17.19 -5.48 11.19
CA LEU A 372 -18.58 -5.66 10.76
C LEU A 372 -19.32 -4.30 10.78
N ARG A 373 -18.67 -3.26 10.33
CA ARG A 373 -19.26 -1.91 10.31
C ARG A 373 -20.45 -1.88 9.36
N ARG A 374 -21.48 -1.12 9.73
CA ARG A 374 -22.71 -0.92 8.96
C ARG A 374 -23.65 -2.14 8.87
N TRP A 375 -23.28 -3.29 9.45
CA TRP A 375 -24.22 -4.38 9.63
C TRP A 375 -25.14 -4.12 10.81
N THR A 376 -26.45 -4.33 10.62
CA THR A 376 -27.44 -4.23 11.70
C THR A 376 -27.46 -5.54 12.46
N VAL A 377 -27.14 -5.47 13.75
CA VAL A 377 -27.06 -6.63 14.65
C VAL A 377 -28.09 -6.47 15.76
N ALA A 378 -28.96 -7.47 15.94
CA ALA A 378 -29.94 -7.46 17.02
C ALA A 378 -29.25 -7.45 18.40
N PRO A 379 -29.85 -6.82 19.45
CA PRO A 379 -29.19 -6.65 20.75
C PRO A 379 -28.70 -7.97 21.39
N GLN A 380 -29.46 -9.04 21.29
CA GLN A 380 -29.07 -10.36 21.82
C GLN A 380 -27.91 -10.98 21.02
N GLU A 381 -27.92 -10.82 19.70
CA GLU A 381 -26.84 -11.28 18.80
C GLU A 381 -25.56 -10.49 19.02
N ARG A 382 -25.69 -9.16 19.23
CA ARG A 382 -24.58 -8.29 19.60
C ARG A 382 -23.91 -8.74 20.90
N GLN A 383 -24.69 -9.07 21.92
CA GLN A 383 -24.14 -9.59 23.17
C GLN A 383 -23.37 -10.89 22.97
N ARG A 384 -23.94 -11.83 22.20
CA ARG A 384 -23.27 -13.10 21.88
C ARG A 384 -21.96 -12.88 21.11
N LEU A 385 -21.98 -12.02 20.10
CA LEU A 385 -20.80 -11.69 19.29
C LEU A 385 -19.73 -11.03 20.16
N THR A 386 -20.09 -10.01 20.93
CA THR A 386 -19.15 -9.32 21.84
C THR A 386 -18.56 -10.27 22.88
N HIS A 387 -19.37 -11.16 23.47
CA HIS A 387 -18.89 -12.16 24.41
C HIS A 387 -17.92 -13.15 23.75
N SER A 388 -18.25 -13.64 22.57
CA SER A 388 -17.42 -14.62 21.84
C SER A 388 -16.07 -14.01 21.40
N THR A 389 -16.05 -12.75 20.98
CA THR A 389 -14.83 -12.05 20.57
C THR A 389 -13.97 -11.64 21.76
N LYS A 390 -14.59 -11.11 22.84
CA LYS A 390 -13.88 -10.71 24.05
C LYS A 390 -13.15 -11.88 24.72
N ASN A 391 -13.77 -13.04 24.79
CA ASN A 391 -13.16 -14.26 25.37
C ASN A 391 -11.95 -14.76 24.58
N ARG A 392 -11.77 -14.30 23.34
CA ARG A 392 -10.68 -14.67 22.43
C ARG A 392 -9.68 -13.54 22.18
N ASN A 393 -9.88 -12.39 22.84
CA ASN A 393 -9.09 -11.17 22.62
C ASN A 393 -9.14 -10.66 21.17
N VAL A 394 -10.29 -10.83 20.50
CA VAL A 394 -10.51 -10.32 19.15
C VAL A 394 -11.03 -8.88 19.23
N GLN A 395 -10.37 -7.98 18.52
CA GLN A 395 -10.84 -6.60 18.34
C GLN A 395 -12.07 -6.63 17.41
N LEU A 396 -13.24 -6.32 17.97
CA LEU A 396 -14.50 -6.26 17.22
C LEU A 396 -14.83 -4.81 16.86
N GLU A 397 -15.02 -4.53 15.57
CA GLU A 397 -15.42 -3.24 15.04
C GLU A 397 -16.88 -3.28 14.59
N LEU A 398 -17.76 -2.72 15.40
CA LEU A 398 -19.18 -2.52 15.12
C LEU A 398 -19.53 -1.04 15.30
N ASP A 399 -20.46 -0.54 14.51
CA ASP A 399 -21.02 0.79 14.75
C ASP A 399 -21.75 0.84 16.10
N GLN A 400 -21.66 1.97 16.77
CA GLN A 400 -22.48 2.23 17.94
C GLN A 400 -23.96 2.26 17.53
N ASN A 401 -24.85 1.79 18.41
CA ASN A 401 -26.29 1.63 18.15
C ASN A 401 -26.90 2.84 17.47
N LEU A 402 -27.16 2.74 16.17
CA LEU A 402 -28.23 3.54 15.58
C LEU A 402 -29.54 2.87 16.02
N THR A 403 -30.29 3.52 16.90
CA THR A 403 -31.65 3.09 17.23
C THR A 403 -32.53 3.18 15.98
N GLU A 404 -33.53 2.33 15.84
CA GLU A 404 -34.45 2.35 14.68
C GLU A 404 -35.08 3.73 14.42
N SER A 405 -35.13 4.60 15.44
CA SER A 405 -35.63 5.97 15.34
C SER A 405 -34.66 6.92 14.62
N GLU A 406 -33.33 6.74 14.78
CA GLU A 406 -32.32 7.55 14.10
C GLU A 406 -32.17 7.16 12.63
N TRP A 407 -32.42 5.89 12.31
CA TRP A 407 -32.40 5.39 10.93
C TRP A 407 -33.51 6.01 10.08
N LYS A 408 -34.72 6.25 10.66
CA LYS A 408 -35.84 6.88 9.97
C LYS A 408 -35.62 8.38 9.73
N SER A 409 -34.87 9.08 10.56
CA SER A 409 -34.59 10.50 10.39
C SER A 409 -33.52 10.79 9.33
N THR A 410 -32.51 9.92 9.21
CA THR A 410 -31.41 10.11 8.23
C THR A 410 -31.86 9.87 6.79
N ASN A 411 -32.84 8.97 6.56
CA ASN A 411 -33.37 8.69 5.24
C ASN A 411 -34.45 9.68 4.74
N GLN A 412 -34.91 10.59 5.60
CA GLN A 412 -35.86 11.64 5.19
C GLN A 412 -35.19 12.94 4.71
N GLU A 413 -33.90 13.15 4.95
CA GLU A 413 -33.17 14.36 4.52
C GLU A 413 -32.46 14.26 3.16
N GLU A 414 -32.32 13.07 2.56
CA GLU A 414 -31.62 12.88 1.28
C GLU A 414 -32.53 12.89 0.03
N GLY A 415 -33.48 13.81 -0.02
CA GLY A 415 -34.27 14.13 -1.21
C GLY A 415 -33.62 15.22 -2.09
N ARG A 416 -32.30 15.15 -2.41
CA ARG A 416 -31.65 16.03 -3.41
C ARG A 416 -30.82 15.24 -4.42
N PRO A 417 -30.84 15.65 -5.72
CA PRO A 417 -30.18 14.92 -6.78
C PRO A 417 -28.64 15.04 -6.72
N PRO A 418 -27.89 14.07 -7.26
CA PRO A 418 -26.46 13.96 -7.12
C PRO A 418 -25.74 14.99 -8.01
N GLY A 419 -25.00 15.86 -7.37
CA GLY A 419 -24.01 16.73 -8.01
C GLY A 419 -22.71 16.69 -7.23
N HIS A 420 -21.64 16.31 -7.96
CA HIS A 420 -20.22 16.36 -7.60
C HIS A 420 -19.68 15.29 -6.65
N ASN A 421 -18.80 14.45 -7.22
CA ASN A 421 -17.93 13.52 -6.52
C ASN A 421 -17.02 14.23 -5.50
N PRO A 422 -16.98 13.80 -4.24
CA PRO A 422 -15.94 14.21 -3.33
C PRO A 422 -14.65 13.40 -3.64
N VAL A 423 -13.56 14.13 -3.82
CA VAL A 423 -12.20 13.62 -3.83
C VAL A 423 -11.90 13.13 -2.40
N PHE A 424 -11.77 11.83 -2.21
CA PHE A 424 -11.30 11.28 -0.94
C PHE A 424 -9.79 11.49 -0.83
N ILE A 425 -9.40 12.33 0.10
CA ILE A 425 -8.01 12.44 0.58
C ILE A 425 -7.87 11.33 1.62
N PHE A 426 -7.06 10.33 1.31
CA PHE A 426 -6.64 9.34 2.30
C PHE A 426 -5.56 9.97 3.19
N HIS A 427 -5.82 9.97 4.49
CA HIS A 427 -4.82 10.20 5.53
C HIS A 427 -4.18 8.89 5.91
#